data_03ea5781928e84280a3eca20c4630430
#
_entry.id   03ea5781928e84280a3eca20c4630430
#
_cell.length_a   1.000
_cell.length_b   1.000
_cell.length_c   1.000
_cell.angle_alpha   90.00
_cell.angle_beta   90.00
_cell.angle_gamma   90.00
#
_symmetry.space_group_name_H-M   'P 1'
#
loop_
_entity.id
_entity.type
_entity.pdbx_description
1 polymer ?
#
loop_
_entity_poly.entity_id
_entity_poly.type
_entity_poly.pdbx_seq_one_letter_code
_entity_poly.pdbx_strand_id
1 'polypeptide(L)'
;MASIKTQPDFSIFIPTYNRAHTLARTLKSIQDSTYNNLEVIIIDDGSQDNTMDLVKTWQVTAPFPITYAWQENQGKHAAHNHALKLARGKLFITLDSDDSLLPDALKQLWKYWKNIPQDIREKFAGVAGICLNEEGRLSGDPYPKDFMDSNYLDIFRHCRMNGERREALRIEVLRKYPYPRFPGERHMRPTLILRRMAHEYMIRFSNTPVQINRHAPDGISANRFNYRFRNPQGFTLYYQEEITLHKEHHLPKQLFRLHIQYLRFALHARIPIDEQKCHCWKRHWWYMALPKATSLYILDILKAKLRGIRR
;
A
#
# COMPACT_ATOMS: atom_id res chain seq x y z
N MET A 1 -10.22 -39.67 4.20
CA MET A 1 -11.24 -38.63 3.99
C MET A 1 -10.52 -37.33 3.69
N ALA A 2 -10.63 -36.81 2.47
CA ALA A 2 -10.04 -35.51 2.14
C ALA A 2 -10.80 -34.43 2.94
N SER A 3 -10.14 -33.80 3.89
CA SER A 3 -10.67 -32.65 4.63
C SER A 3 -11.09 -31.61 3.60
N ILE A 4 -12.36 -31.26 3.56
CA ILE A 4 -12.84 -30.11 2.79
C ILE A 4 -12.03 -28.91 3.32
N LYS A 5 -11.02 -28.49 2.57
CA LYS A 5 -10.22 -27.30 2.94
C LYS A 5 -11.18 -26.11 2.93
N THR A 6 -11.66 -25.73 4.10
CA THR A 6 -12.48 -24.53 4.26
C THR A 6 -11.71 -23.33 3.71
N GLN A 7 -12.42 -22.44 3.02
CA GLN A 7 -11.82 -21.21 2.51
C GLN A 7 -11.12 -20.45 3.64
N PRO A 8 -9.84 -20.03 3.50
CA PRO A 8 -9.17 -19.23 4.51
C PRO A 8 -9.92 -17.91 4.76
N ASP A 9 -9.95 -17.46 6.00
CA ASP A 9 -10.50 -16.14 6.29
C ASP A 9 -9.50 -15.04 5.88
N PHE A 10 -8.19 -15.33 5.98
CA PHE A 10 -7.14 -14.40 5.57
C PHE A 10 -6.19 -14.99 4.53
N SER A 11 -5.83 -14.17 3.53
CA SER A 11 -4.62 -14.32 2.73
C SER A 11 -3.62 -13.25 3.15
N ILE A 12 -2.51 -13.64 3.74
CA ILE A 12 -1.43 -12.71 4.14
C ILE A 12 -0.41 -12.67 3.01
N PHE A 13 -0.32 -11.54 2.34
CA PHE A 13 0.66 -11.29 1.28
C PHE A 13 1.93 -10.66 1.85
N ILE A 14 3.07 -11.28 1.55
CA ILE A 14 4.39 -10.77 1.92
C ILE A 14 5.17 -10.50 0.62
N PRO A 15 5.34 -9.22 0.23
CA PRO A 15 6.29 -8.86 -0.81
C PRO A 15 7.71 -8.98 -0.25
N THR A 16 8.62 -9.62 -0.99
CA THR A 16 10.02 -9.73 -0.58
C THR A 16 10.97 -9.45 -1.75
N TYR A 17 12.11 -8.85 -1.44
CA TYR A 17 13.22 -8.62 -2.36
C TYR A 17 14.52 -8.47 -1.57
N ASN A 18 15.41 -9.47 -1.60
CA ASN A 18 16.64 -9.52 -0.82
C ASN A 18 16.41 -9.29 0.69
N ARG A 19 15.47 -10.03 1.29
CA ARG A 19 15.02 -9.88 2.68
C ARG A 19 15.10 -11.13 3.52
N ALA A 20 15.95 -12.10 3.17
CA ALA A 20 16.15 -13.32 3.96
C ALA A 20 16.41 -13.01 5.45
N HIS A 21 17.16 -11.94 5.75
CA HIS A 21 17.54 -11.53 7.10
C HIS A 21 16.39 -11.01 7.97
N THR A 22 15.27 -10.56 7.38
CA THR A 22 14.09 -10.06 8.11
C THR A 22 12.88 -10.97 8.01
N LEU A 23 12.70 -11.65 6.87
CA LEU A 23 11.54 -12.46 6.53
C LEU A 23 11.25 -13.57 7.56
N ALA A 24 12.28 -14.20 8.13
CA ALA A 24 12.11 -15.22 9.17
C ALA A 24 11.34 -14.68 10.39
N ARG A 25 11.62 -13.45 10.82
CA ARG A 25 10.91 -12.78 11.93
C ARG A 25 9.46 -12.48 11.57
N THR A 26 9.22 -12.01 10.35
CA THR A 26 7.87 -11.76 9.84
C THR A 26 7.03 -13.04 9.83
N LEU A 27 7.58 -14.15 9.31
CA LEU A 27 6.91 -15.46 9.33
C LEU A 27 6.68 -15.99 10.74
N LYS A 28 7.66 -15.81 11.64
CA LYS A 28 7.52 -16.17 13.06
C LYS A 28 6.36 -15.42 13.72
N SER A 29 6.17 -14.14 13.42
CA SER A 29 5.06 -13.36 13.97
C SER A 29 3.67 -13.86 13.52
N ILE A 30 3.59 -14.43 12.31
CA ILE A 30 2.37 -15.08 11.82
C ILE A 30 2.16 -16.43 12.53
N GLN A 31 3.22 -17.19 12.76
CA GLN A 31 3.18 -18.45 13.50
C GLN A 31 2.70 -18.25 14.94
N ASP A 32 3.08 -17.13 15.55
CA ASP A 32 2.69 -16.77 16.93
C ASP A 32 1.25 -16.20 17.03
N SER A 33 0.54 -16.13 15.90
CA SER A 33 -0.85 -15.66 15.87
C SER A 33 -1.78 -16.63 16.61
N THR A 34 -2.72 -16.06 17.39
CA THR A 34 -3.80 -16.81 18.03
C THR A 34 -4.93 -17.21 17.06
N TYR A 35 -4.78 -16.88 15.76
CA TYR A 35 -5.78 -17.16 14.72
C TYR A 35 -5.15 -17.95 13.57
N ASN A 36 -5.74 -19.13 13.26
CA ASN A 36 -5.10 -20.14 12.41
C ASN A 36 -5.77 -20.34 11.03
N ASN A 37 -6.97 -19.77 10.78
CA ASN A 37 -7.64 -19.93 9.48
C ASN A 37 -7.10 -18.92 8.46
N LEU A 38 -5.87 -19.15 8.00
CA LEU A 38 -5.13 -18.26 7.12
C LEU A 38 -4.29 -19.04 6.09
N GLU A 39 -3.87 -18.34 5.05
CA GLU A 39 -2.78 -18.74 4.15
C GLU A 39 -1.79 -17.58 4.01
N VAL A 40 -0.54 -17.92 3.70
CA VAL A 40 0.53 -16.95 3.42
C VAL A 40 0.90 -17.05 1.95
N ILE A 41 1.04 -15.90 1.30
CA ILE A 41 1.46 -15.78 -0.10
C ILE A 41 2.71 -14.90 -0.13
N ILE A 42 3.84 -15.48 -0.46
CA ILE A 42 5.12 -14.78 -0.59
C ILE A 42 5.40 -14.57 -2.06
N ILE A 43 5.45 -13.32 -2.49
CA ILE A 43 5.92 -12.98 -3.84
C ILE A 43 7.33 -12.42 -3.72
N ASP A 44 8.26 -13.18 -4.26
CA ASP A 44 9.66 -12.79 -4.35
C ASP A 44 9.87 -12.00 -5.65
N ASP A 45 10.14 -10.72 -5.50
CA ASP A 45 10.28 -9.76 -6.59
C ASP A 45 11.74 -9.73 -7.13
N GLY A 46 12.32 -10.91 -7.33
CA GLY A 46 13.63 -11.09 -7.97
C GLY A 46 14.81 -11.12 -7.01
N SER A 47 14.68 -11.71 -5.81
CA SER A 47 15.77 -11.85 -4.85
C SER A 47 16.94 -12.66 -5.42
N GLN A 48 18.14 -12.28 -4.98
CA GLN A 48 19.43 -12.92 -5.29
C GLN A 48 20.13 -13.46 -4.03
N ASP A 49 19.52 -13.25 -2.86
CA ASP A 49 19.98 -13.78 -1.57
C ASP A 49 19.30 -15.14 -1.25
N ASN A 50 19.49 -15.63 -0.04
CA ASN A 50 18.94 -16.91 0.42
C ASN A 50 17.43 -16.89 0.70
N THR A 51 16.66 -15.91 0.18
CA THR A 51 15.20 -15.78 0.43
C THR A 51 14.45 -17.06 0.03
N MET A 52 14.74 -17.61 -1.16
CA MET A 52 14.06 -18.81 -1.64
C MET A 52 14.27 -20.01 -0.70
N ASP A 53 15.49 -20.26 -0.26
CA ASP A 53 15.81 -21.43 0.58
C ASP A 53 15.23 -21.29 1.98
N LEU A 54 15.21 -20.07 2.51
CA LEU A 54 14.49 -19.75 3.75
C LEU A 54 13.00 -20.09 3.61
N VAL A 55 12.36 -19.66 2.53
CA VAL A 55 10.92 -19.92 2.33
C VAL A 55 10.63 -21.41 2.16
N LYS A 56 11.46 -22.17 1.43
CA LYS A 56 11.32 -23.63 1.33
C LYS A 56 11.33 -24.30 2.70
N THR A 57 12.21 -23.88 3.60
CA THR A 57 12.26 -24.38 4.98
C THR A 57 10.95 -24.11 5.72
N TRP A 58 10.42 -22.89 5.60
CA TRP A 58 9.16 -22.53 6.21
C TRP A 58 7.95 -23.25 5.60
N GLN A 59 7.95 -23.56 4.30
CA GLN A 59 6.88 -24.34 3.67
C GLN A 59 6.70 -25.73 4.27
N VAL A 60 7.78 -26.32 4.81
CA VAL A 60 7.75 -27.63 5.44
C VAL A 60 7.36 -27.55 6.92
N THR A 61 7.75 -26.49 7.63
CA THR A 61 7.66 -26.40 9.10
C THR A 61 6.51 -25.54 9.60
N ALA A 62 5.97 -24.63 8.76
CA ALA A 62 4.90 -23.73 9.19
C ALA A 62 3.57 -24.46 9.42
N PRO A 63 2.77 -24.05 10.44
CA PRO A 63 1.45 -24.64 10.72
C PRO A 63 0.34 -24.13 9.76
N PHE A 64 0.68 -23.34 8.77
CA PHE A 64 -0.21 -22.75 7.76
C PHE A 64 0.34 -22.95 6.34
N PRO A 65 -0.53 -22.98 5.32
CA PRO A 65 -0.10 -23.09 3.94
C PRO A 65 0.71 -21.86 3.50
N ILE A 66 1.87 -22.07 2.85
CA ILE A 66 2.68 -21.02 2.23
C ILE A 66 2.74 -21.27 0.73
N THR A 67 2.24 -20.31 -0.05
CA THR A 67 2.44 -20.24 -1.49
C THR A 67 3.60 -19.31 -1.78
N TYR A 68 4.63 -19.79 -2.45
CA TYR A 68 5.77 -19.00 -2.90
C TYR A 68 5.73 -18.84 -4.41
N ALA A 69 5.89 -17.63 -4.91
CA ALA A 69 6.04 -17.35 -6.33
C ALA A 69 7.17 -16.32 -6.53
N TRP A 70 8.07 -16.64 -7.46
CA TRP A 70 9.12 -15.73 -7.90
C TRP A 70 8.69 -14.98 -9.15
N GLN A 71 9.10 -13.72 -9.28
CA GLN A 71 8.95 -12.90 -10.49
C GLN A 71 10.21 -12.05 -10.70
N GLU A 72 10.45 -11.60 -11.93
CA GLU A 72 11.41 -10.53 -12.17
C GLU A 72 11.02 -9.29 -11.38
N ASN A 73 12.02 -8.49 -10.94
CA ASN A 73 11.78 -7.31 -10.12
C ASN A 73 10.96 -6.25 -10.88
N GLN A 74 9.70 -6.13 -10.50
CA GLN A 74 8.72 -5.19 -11.07
C GLN A 74 8.10 -4.29 -10.00
N GLY A 75 8.52 -4.42 -8.75
CA GLY A 75 8.08 -3.61 -7.61
C GLY A 75 6.88 -4.19 -6.86
N LYS A 76 6.73 -3.75 -5.62
CA LYS A 76 5.71 -4.22 -4.66
C LYS A 76 4.28 -4.19 -5.23
N HIS A 77 3.92 -3.21 -6.05
CA HIS A 77 2.59 -3.09 -6.66
C HIS A 77 2.30 -4.20 -7.68
N ALA A 78 3.32 -4.61 -8.46
CA ALA A 78 3.20 -5.75 -9.37
C ALA A 78 3.09 -7.07 -8.58
N ALA A 79 3.91 -7.24 -7.54
CA ALA A 79 3.84 -8.37 -6.62
C ALA A 79 2.46 -8.46 -5.92
N HIS A 80 1.86 -7.33 -5.55
CA HIS A 80 0.51 -7.27 -5.00
C HIS A 80 -0.54 -7.79 -6.00
N ASN A 81 -0.50 -7.34 -7.25
CA ASN A 81 -1.40 -7.84 -8.28
C ASN A 81 -1.21 -9.35 -8.54
N HIS A 82 0.03 -9.84 -8.44
CA HIS A 82 0.33 -11.26 -8.57
C HIS A 82 -0.24 -12.05 -7.39
N ALA A 83 -0.02 -11.59 -6.18
CA ALA A 83 -0.55 -12.23 -4.97
C ALA A 83 -2.09 -12.33 -4.99
N LEU A 84 -2.79 -11.29 -5.46
CA LEU A 84 -4.25 -11.30 -5.57
C LEU A 84 -4.80 -12.38 -6.52
N LYS A 85 -4.03 -12.81 -7.53
CA LYS A 85 -4.42 -13.94 -8.40
C LYS A 85 -4.34 -15.27 -7.68
N LEU A 86 -3.41 -15.40 -6.72
CA LEU A 86 -3.16 -16.62 -5.96
C LEU A 86 -4.03 -16.69 -4.68
N ALA A 87 -4.48 -15.55 -4.18
CA ALA A 87 -5.21 -15.45 -2.93
C ALA A 87 -6.59 -16.13 -3.00
N ARG A 88 -6.90 -16.92 -1.94
CA ARG A 88 -8.14 -17.68 -1.79
C ARG A 88 -8.96 -17.26 -0.58
N GLY A 89 -8.37 -16.47 0.31
CA GLY A 89 -9.02 -15.99 1.52
C GLY A 89 -10.17 -15.03 1.26
N LYS A 90 -10.87 -14.65 2.33
CA LYS A 90 -11.90 -13.60 2.28
C LYS A 90 -11.29 -12.22 2.38
N LEU A 91 -10.38 -12.04 3.32
CA LEU A 91 -9.66 -10.79 3.57
C LEU A 91 -8.18 -10.93 3.20
N PHE A 92 -7.63 -9.88 2.62
CA PHE A 92 -6.25 -9.78 2.19
C PHE A 92 -5.51 -8.76 3.06
N ILE A 93 -4.36 -9.15 3.58
CA ILE A 93 -3.47 -8.29 4.37
C ILE A 93 -2.13 -8.23 3.66
N THR A 94 -1.62 -7.03 3.41
CA THR A 94 -0.23 -6.86 2.97
C THR A 94 0.65 -6.67 4.20
N LEU A 95 1.56 -7.58 4.46
CA LEU A 95 2.54 -7.52 5.54
C LEU A 95 3.94 -7.40 4.93
N ASP A 96 4.64 -6.30 5.19
CA ASP A 96 5.99 -6.10 4.68
C ASP A 96 6.97 -7.10 5.31
N SER A 97 7.97 -7.51 4.56
CA SER A 97 8.92 -8.57 4.95
C SER A 97 9.87 -8.20 6.10
N ASP A 98 9.76 -6.98 6.62
CA ASP A 98 10.47 -6.45 7.78
C ASP A 98 9.55 -6.15 8.97
N ASP A 99 8.23 -6.21 8.80
CA ASP A 99 7.23 -5.96 9.82
C ASP A 99 6.79 -7.24 10.55
N SER A 100 6.01 -7.08 11.63
CA SER A 100 5.46 -8.20 12.40
C SER A 100 4.01 -7.96 12.79
N LEU A 101 3.16 -8.99 12.68
CA LEU A 101 1.82 -8.96 13.26
C LEU A 101 1.89 -9.11 14.78
N LEU A 102 0.96 -8.47 15.47
CA LEU A 102 0.73 -8.75 16.89
C LEU A 102 -0.06 -10.08 17.03
N PRO A 103 0.13 -10.85 18.12
CA PRO A 103 -0.45 -12.18 18.25
C PRO A 103 -1.97 -12.22 18.06
N ASP A 104 -2.72 -11.26 18.58
CA ASP A 104 -4.18 -11.20 18.46
C ASP A 104 -4.69 -10.41 17.25
N ALA A 105 -3.79 -9.89 16.38
CA ALA A 105 -4.14 -9.00 15.28
C ALA A 105 -5.24 -9.59 14.37
N LEU A 106 -5.03 -10.80 13.86
CA LEU A 106 -5.99 -11.45 12.94
C LEU A 106 -7.32 -11.75 13.62
N LYS A 107 -7.29 -12.21 14.87
CA LYS A 107 -8.49 -12.49 15.67
C LYS A 107 -9.33 -11.22 15.85
N GLN A 108 -8.69 -10.09 16.17
CA GLN A 108 -9.38 -8.81 16.34
C GLN A 108 -9.93 -8.28 15.02
N LEU A 109 -9.14 -8.28 13.94
CA LEU A 109 -9.59 -7.85 12.61
C LEU A 109 -10.77 -8.70 12.12
N TRP A 110 -10.72 -10.03 12.34
CA TRP A 110 -11.84 -10.91 12.00
C TRP A 110 -13.08 -10.62 12.81
N LYS A 111 -12.96 -10.40 14.13
CA LYS A 111 -14.05 -10.00 15.00
C LYS A 111 -14.70 -8.69 14.49
N TYR A 112 -13.90 -7.68 14.13
CA TYR A 112 -14.42 -6.41 13.65
C TYR A 112 -15.13 -6.56 12.30
N TRP A 113 -14.60 -7.39 11.41
CA TRP A 113 -15.26 -7.73 10.16
C TRP A 113 -16.61 -8.43 10.38
N LYS A 114 -16.67 -9.41 11.26
CA LYS A 114 -17.91 -10.13 11.58
C LYS A 114 -18.95 -9.25 12.27
N ASN A 115 -18.53 -8.26 13.01
CA ASN A 115 -19.40 -7.30 13.71
C ASN A 115 -19.99 -6.22 12.79
N ILE A 116 -19.60 -6.15 11.52
CA ILE A 116 -20.33 -5.35 10.53
C ILE A 116 -21.64 -6.09 10.22
N PRO A 117 -22.82 -5.44 10.38
CA PRO A 117 -24.11 -6.07 10.05
C PRO A 117 -24.12 -6.63 8.63
N GLN A 118 -24.76 -7.78 8.45
CA GLN A 118 -24.68 -8.53 7.18
C GLN A 118 -25.34 -7.77 6.03
N ASP A 119 -26.41 -7.05 6.30
CA ASP A 119 -27.18 -6.25 5.35
C ASP A 119 -26.43 -5.05 4.76
N ILE A 120 -25.41 -4.54 5.48
CA ILE A 120 -24.57 -3.42 5.01
C ILE A 120 -23.12 -3.83 4.70
N ARG A 121 -22.73 -5.08 5.00
CA ARG A 121 -21.33 -5.53 4.90
C ARG A 121 -20.75 -5.40 3.49
N GLU A 122 -21.59 -5.52 2.48
CA GLU A 122 -21.17 -5.33 1.08
C GLU A 122 -20.69 -3.91 0.76
N LYS A 123 -21.13 -2.91 1.54
CA LYS A 123 -20.65 -1.52 1.43
C LYS A 123 -19.24 -1.32 2.01
N PHE A 124 -18.66 -2.34 2.64
CA PHE A 124 -17.34 -2.26 3.25
C PHE A 124 -16.30 -3.00 2.40
N ALA A 125 -15.18 -2.33 2.14
CA ALA A 125 -14.00 -2.98 1.58
C ALA A 125 -13.30 -3.87 2.61
N GLY A 126 -13.44 -3.58 3.91
CA GLY A 126 -12.79 -4.34 4.95
C GLY A 126 -12.70 -3.58 6.28
N VAL A 127 -11.68 -3.93 7.06
CA VAL A 127 -11.39 -3.35 8.38
C VAL A 127 -9.94 -2.92 8.47
N ALA A 128 -9.60 -2.02 9.40
CA ALA A 128 -8.23 -1.56 9.60
C ALA A 128 -7.92 -1.37 11.09
N GLY A 129 -6.69 -1.68 11.47
CA GLY A 129 -6.11 -1.36 12.77
C GLY A 129 -4.94 -0.39 12.65
N ILE A 130 -4.47 0.12 13.79
CA ILE A 130 -3.30 0.99 13.86
C ILE A 130 -2.01 0.17 13.96
N CYS A 131 -0.88 0.82 13.65
CA CYS A 131 0.44 0.23 13.76
C CYS A 131 1.21 0.82 14.95
N LEU A 132 2.10 0.03 15.52
CA LEU A 132 3.09 0.46 16.49
C LEU A 132 4.45 0.57 15.83
N ASN A 133 5.35 1.36 16.39
CA ASN A 133 6.77 1.32 16.08
C ASN A 133 7.49 0.25 16.93
N GLU A 134 8.80 0.10 16.77
CA GLU A 134 9.60 -0.90 17.49
C GLU A 134 9.62 -0.71 19.00
N GLU A 135 9.42 0.53 19.49
CA GLU A 135 9.33 0.84 20.90
C GLU A 135 7.91 0.62 21.49
N GLY A 136 6.99 0.06 20.72
CA GLY A 136 5.60 -0.20 21.13
C GLY A 136 4.71 1.05 21.20
N ARG A 137 5.18 2.20 20.69
CA ARG A 137 4.41 3.44 20.60
C ARG A 137 3.61 3.48 19.29
N LEU A 138 2.51 4.23 19.28
CA LEU A 138 1.72 4.41 18.07
C LEU A 138 2.57 4.99 16.92
N SER A 139 2.47 4.37 15.75
CA SER A 139 3.08 4.88 14.52
C SER A 139 2.13 5.88 13.85
N GLY A 140 1.78 6.95 14.56
CA GLY A 140 0.89 8.02 14.11
C GLY A 140 -0.19 8.37 15.13
N ASP A 141 -1.27 9.02 14.63
CA ASP A 141 -2.35 9.51 15.48
C ASP A 141 -3.46 8.46 15.63
N PRO A 142 -4.08 8.33 16.84
CA PRO A 142 -5.25 7.48 17.01
C PRO A 142 -6.48 8.10 16.32
N TYR A 143 -7.48 7.26 15.99
CA TYR A 143 -8.79 7.75 15.55
C TYR A 143 -9.52 8.41 16.73
N PRO A 144 -10.37 9.44 16.47
CA PRO A 144 -11.14 10.11 17.52
C PRO A 144 -12.07 9.18 18.31
N LYS A 145 -12.48 8.08 17.69
CA LYS A 145 -13.30 7.02 18.31
C LYS A 145 -12.67 5.66 17.99
N ASP A 146 -12.92 4.67 18.84
CA ASP A 146 -12.37 3.33 18.68
C ASP A 146 -12.84 2.66 17.38
N PHE A 147 -14.10 2.88 17.00
CA PHE A 147 -14.63 2.41 15.71
C PHE A 147 -15.14 3.58 14.89
N MET A 148 -14.63 3.70 13.66
CA MET A 148 -15.08 4.67 12.69
C MET A 148 -15.33 3.99 11.35
N ASP A 149 -16.59 3.99 10.92
CA ASP A 149 -16.98 3.57 9.58
C ASP A 149 -16.89 4.77 8.64
N SER A 150 -15.92 4.76 7.74
CA SER A 150 -15.65 5.86 6.82
C SER A 150 -14.98 5.34 5.55
N ASN A 151 -15.03 6.12 4.49
CA ASN A 151 -14.19 5.85 3.34
C ASN A 151 -12.76 6.39 3.55
N TYR A 152 -11.82 5.92 2.73
CA TYR A 152 -10.40 6.26 2.87
C TYR A 152 -10.08 7.74 2.56
N LEU A 153 -10.92 8.44 1.80
CA LEU A 153 -10.73 9.87 1.50
C LEU A 153 -11.19 10.74 2.67
N ASP A 154 -12.36 10.44 3.22
CA ASP A 154 -12.96 11.25 4.26
C ASP A 154 -12.27 11.11 5.62
N ILE A 155 -11.79 9.89 5.96
CA ILE A 155 -11.10 9.67 7.23
C ILE A 155 -9.85 10.56 7.36
N PHE A 156 -9.09 10.73 6.29
CA PHE A 156 -7.89 11.59 6.29
C PHE A 156 -8.22 13.08 6.19
N ARG A 157 -9.34 13.44 5.57
CA ARG A 157 -9.80 14.83 5.50
C ARG A 157 -10.27 15.33 6.86
N HIS A 158 -11.12 14.57 7.53
CA HIS A 158 -11.75 15.02 8.78
C HIS A 158 -10.84 14.87 9.99
N CYS A 159 -10.05 13.81 10.05
CA CYS A 159 -9.23 13.53 11.23
C CYS A 159 -7.81 14.09 11.14
N ARG A 160 -7.37 14.61 9.97
CA ARG A 160 -5.99 15.11 9.72
C ARG A 160 -4.89 14.14 10.21
N MET A 161 -5.17 12.87 10.13
CA MET A 161 -4.35 11.84 10.77
C MET A 161 -3.06 11.58 10.02
N ASN A 162 -2.00 11.39 10.77
CA ASN A 162 -0.73 10.87 10.27
C ASN A 162 -0.55 9.42 10.70
N GLY A 163 0.42 8.73 10.10
CA GLY A 163 0.86 7.41 10.51
C GLY A 163 0.35 6.28 9.64
N GLU A 164 0.85 5.10 9.94
CA GLU A 164 0.58 3.89 9.18
C GLU A 164 -0.59 3.10 9.76
N ARG A 165 -1.30 2.45 8.87
CA ARG A 165 -2.46 1.61 9.16
C ARG A 165 -2.26 0.27 8.49
N ARG A 166 -2.85 -0.78 9.05
CA ARG A 166 -2.88 -2.06 8.40
C ARG A 166 -4.31 -2.45 8.12
N GLU A 167 -4.63 -2.54 6.85
CA GLU A 167 -5.94 -2.91 6.34
C GLU A 167 -6.01 -4.41 6.08
N ALA A 168 -7.16 -5.00 6.42
CA ALA A 168 -7.59 -6.31 5.97
C ALA A 168 -8.79 -6.12 5.02
N LEU A 169 -8.56 -6.27 3.72
CA LEU A 169 -9.51 -5.88 2.68
C LEU A 169 -10.05 -7.10 1.95
N ARG A 170 -11.32 -7.05 1.54
CA ARG A 170 -11.96 -8.09 0.73
C ARG A 170 -11.20 -8.30 -0.58
N ILE A 171 -10.82 -9.54 -0.84
CA ILE A 171 -10.10 -9.92 -2.07
C ILE A 171 -10.91 -9.59 -3.32
N GLU A 172 -12.21 -9.83 -3.29
CA GLU A 172 -13.11 -9.52 -4.41
C GLU A 172 -13.19 -8.02 -4.72
N VAL A 173 -13.07 -7.15 -3.69
CA VAL A 173 -13.00 -5.70 -3.89
C VAL A 173 -11.65 -5.32 -4.48
N LEU A 174 -10.54 -5.80 -3.90
CA LEU A 174 -9.19 -5.51 -4.40
C LEU A 174 -8.98 -5.93 -5.86
N ARG A 175 -9.59 -7.03 -6.29
CA ARG A 175 -9.53 -7.50 -7.68
C ARG A 175 -10.17 -6.54 -8.69
N LYS A 176 -11.10 -5.67 -8.25
CA LYS A 176 -11.69 -4.63 -9.11
C LYS A 176 -10.74 -3.43 -9.31
N TYR A 177 -9.76 -3.24 -8.41
CA TYR A 177 -8.85 -2.09 -8.40
C TYR A 177 -7.38 -2.52 -8.45
N PRO A 178 -6.91 -3.20 -9.51
CA PRO A 178 -5.50 -3.58 -9.63
C PRO A 178 -4.63 -2.33 -9.74
N TYR A 179 -3.39 -2.44 -9.23
CA TYR A 179 -2.41 -1.40 -9.48
C TYR A 179 -2.07 -1.32 -10.97
N PRO A 180 -2.07 -0.12 -11.57
CA PRO A 180 -1.55 0.08 -12.91
C PRO A 180 -0.04 -0.19 -12.95
N ARG A 181 0.46 -0.56 -14.12
CA ARG A 181 1.87 -0.86 -14.35
C ARG A 181 2.39 0.00 -15.48
N PHE A 182 3.57 0.57 -15.30
CA PHE A 182 4.27 1.34 -16.31
C PHE A 182 5.59 0.66 -16.65
N PRO A 183 5.93 0.49 -17.94
CA PRO A 183 7.19 -0.12 -18.34
C PRO A 183 8.39 0.60 -17.70
N GLY A 184 9.30 -0.18 -17.10
CA GLY A 184 10.50 0.34 -16.45
C GLY A 184 10.29 0.95 -15.06
N GLU A 185 9.06 1.13 -14.58
CA GLU A 185 8.77 1.64 -13.23
C GLU A 185 8.49 0.51 -12.24
N ARG A 186 9.08 0.63 -11.06
CA ARG A 186 9.01 -0.38 -9.99
C ARG A 186 8.35 0.13 -8.71
N HIS A 187 7.70 1.29 -8.78
CA HIS A 187 7.02 1.84 -7.61
C HIS A 187 5.71 2.54 -7.98
N MET A 188 4.68 2.20 -7.23
CA MET A 188 3.38 2.88 -7.22
C MET A 188 3.02 3.23 -5.77
N ARG A 189 2.36 4.36 -5.56
CA ARG A 189 1.90 4.73 -4.21
C ARG A 189 0.86 3.73 -3.70
N PRO A 190 1.08 3.11 -2.53
CA PRO A 190 0.15 2.10 -2.00
C PRO A 190 -1.28 2.62 -1.83
N THR A 191 -1.44 3.90 -1.48
CA THR A 191 -2.73 4.54 -1.26
C THR A 191 -3.57 4.76 -2.51
N LEU A 192 -3.01 4.55 -3.73
CA LEU A 192 -3.75 4.76 -4.98
C LEU A 192 -5.04 3.93 -5.04
N ILE A 193 -4.94 2.62 -4.79
CA ILE A 193 -6.12 1.74 -4.85
C ILE A 193 -7.10 1.99 -3.70
N LEU A 194 -6.61 2.35 -2.52
CA LEU A 194 -7.46 2.69 -1.37
C LEU A 194 -8.31 3.93 -1.67
N ARG A 195 -7.72 4.93 -2.35
CA ARG A 195 -8.42 6.15 -2.75
C ARG A 195 -9.45 5.89 -3.85
N ARG A 196 -9.14 5.03 -4.82
CA ARG A 196 -10.10 4.61 -5.85
C ARG A 196 -11.30 3.86 -5.24
N MET A 197 -11.04 2.92 -4.32
CA MET A 197 -12.10 2.18 -3.63
C MET A 197 -12.97 3.07 -2.75
N ALA A 198 -12.45 4.19 -2.24
CA ALA A 198 -13.15 5.10 -1.35
C ALA A 198 -14.41 5.74 -1.95
N HIS A 199 -14.57 5.72 -3.28
CA HIS A 199 -15.79 6.19 -3.94
C HIS A 199 -16.97 5.22 -3.79
N GLU A 200 -16.71 3.94 -3.55
CA GLU A 200 -17.73 2.90 -3.51
C GLU A 200 -17.82 2.21 -2.14
N TYR A 201 -16.68 2.18 -1.40
CA TYR A 201 -16.58 1.35 -0.20
C TYR A 201 -16.10 2.13 1.02
N MET A 202 -16.64 1.73 2.16
CA MET A 202 -16.17 2.12 3.49
C MET A 202 -15.15 1.13 4.02
N ILE A 203 -14.43 1.53 5.04
CA ILE A 203 -13.56 0.69 5.88
C ILE A 203 -13.96 0.97 7.34
N ARG A 204 -14.03 -0.08 8.17
CA ARG A 204 -14.16 0.06 9.61
C ARG A 204 -12.77 0.22 10.22
N PHE A 205 -12.47 1.40 10.68
CA PHE A 205 -11.20 1.74 11.32
C PHE A 205 -11.29 1.53 12.85
N SER A 206 -10.22 1.01 13.45
CA SER A 206 -10.13 0.75 14.88
C SER A 206 -8.80 1.24 15.45
N ASN A 207 -8.81 1.67 16.72
CA ASN A 207 -7.60 2.02 17.48
C ASN A 207 -6.87 0.78 18.03
N THR A 208 -7.26 -0.42 17.63
CA THR A 208 -6.57 -1.64 18.04
C THR A 208 -5.23 -1.76 17.30
N PRO A 209 -4.11 -1.89 18.03
CA PRO A 209 -2.83 -2.19 17.42
C PRO A 209 -2.84 -3.60 16.81
N VAL A 210 -2.37 -3.71 15.56
CA VAL A 210 -2.36 -5.00 14.83
C VAL A 210 -0.99 -5.36 14.27
N GLN A 211 -0.08 -4.40 14.18
CA GLN A 211 1.23 -4.59 13.56
C GLN A 211 2.29 -3.75 14.23
N ILE A 212 3.52 -4.25 14.25
CA ILE A 212 4.72 -3.49 14.57
C ILE A 212 5.45 -3.20 13.26
N ASN A 213 5.60 -1.92 12.95
CA ASN A 213 6.35 -1.44 11.79
C ASN A 213 7.81 -1.25 12.15
N ARG A 214 8.69 -1.67 11.24
CA ARG A 214 10.13 -1.47 11.34
C ARG A 214 10.65 -0.70 10.15
N HIS A 215 11.55 0.24 10.41
CA HIS A 215 12.14 1.06 9.37
C HIS A 215 13.51 0.51 9.00
N ALA A 216 13.58 -0.26 7.90
CA ALA A 216 14.84 -0.70 7.36
C ALA A 216 15.60 0.48 6.73
N PRO A 217 16.93 0.62 6.97
CA PRO A 217 17.75 1.71 6.41
C PRO A 217 17.76 1.73 4.88
N ASP A 218 17.58 0.58 4.26
CA ASP A 218 17.51 0.37 2.81
C ASP A 218 16.08 0.39 2.25
N GLY A 219 15.08 0.66 3.11
CA GLY A 219 13.67 0.72 2.75
C GLY A 219 13.28 1.88 1.82
N ILE A 220 12.08 1.79 1.26
CA ILE A 220 11.50 2.81 0.36
C ILE A 220 11.45 4.18 1.05
N SER A 221 11.14 4.21 2.35
CA SER A 221 11.06 5.44 3.15
C SER A 221 12.38 6.18 3.24
N ALA A 222 13.51 5.47 3.37
CA ALA A 222 14.85 6.05 3.39
C ALA A 222 15.27 6.60 2.01
N ASN A 223 14.79 5.99 0.93
CA ASN A 223 15.20 6.30 -0.44
C ASN A 223 14.13 7.03 -1.27
N ARG A 224 13.23 7.79 -0.62
CA ARG A 224 12.07 8.46 -1.25
C ARG A 224 12.39 9.26 -2.52
N PHE A 225 13.53 9.97 -2.54
CA PHE A 225 13.91 10.76 -3.70
C PHE A 225 14.17 9.87 -4.92
N ASN A 226 14.96 8.80 -4.77
CA ASN A 226 15.30 7.87 -5.84
C ASN A 226 14.04 7.19 -6.41
N TYR A 227 13.14 6.74 -5.54
CA TYR A 227 11.88 6.13 -5.96
C TYR A 227 11.02 7.10 -6.76
N ARG A 228 10.86 8.36 -6.31
CA ARG A 228 10.09 9.37 -7.04
C ARG A 228 10.72 9.70 -8.39
N PHE A 229 12.03 9.87 -8.43
CA PHE A 229 12.74 10.26 -9.65
C PHE A 229 12.70 9.18 -10.73
N ARG A 230 12.75 7.89 -10.33
CA ARG A 230 12.75 6.74 -11.24
C ARG A 230 11.35 6.26 -11.66
N ASN A 231 10.30 6.73 -11.02
CA ASN A 231 8.93 6.27 -11.27
C ASN A 231 7.97 7.44 -11.53
N PRO A 232 8.27 8.30 -12.52
CA PRO A 232 7.49 9.53 -12.73
C PRO A 232 6.07 9.29 -13.24
N GLN A 233 5.81 8.25 -14.04
CA GLN A 233 4.47 7.96 -14.57
C GLN A 233 3.50 7.57 -13.44
N GLY A 234 3.93 6.70 -12.53
CA GLY A 234 3.14 6.32 -11.37
C GLY A 234 2.81 7.50 -10.45
N PHE A 235 3.77 8.42 -10.25
CA PHE A 235 3.51 9.65 -9.50
C PHE A 235 2.64 10.64 -10.27
N THR A 236 2.79 10.75 -11.59
CA THR A 236 1.92 11.58 -12.43
C THR A 236 0.48 11.11 -12.31
N LEU A 237 0.22 9.82 -12.53
CA LEU A 237 -1.12 9.24 -12.39
C LEU A 237 -1.72 9.50 -11.01
N TYR A 238 -0.94 9.27 -9.93
CA TYR A 238 -1.43 9.51 -8.58
C TYR A 238 -1.89 10.96 -8.40
N TYR A 239 -1.05 11.94 -8.78
CA TYR A 239 -1.41 13.35 -8.62
C TYR A 239 -2.50 13.81 -9.59
N GLN A 240 -2.56 13.21 -10.78
CA GLN A 240 -3.65 13.42 -11.73
C GLN A 240 -5.01 13.04 -11.10
N GLU A 241 -5.12 11.85 -10.50
CA GLU A 241 -6.34 11.42 -9.83
C GLU A 241 -6.70 12.31 -8.64
N GLU A 242 -5.70 12.77 -7.87
CA GLU A 242 -5.93 13.71 -6.78
C GLU A 242 -6.58 15.04 -7.24
N ILE A 243 -6.18 15.56 -8.40
CA ILE A 243 -6.69 16.84 -8.91
C ILE A 243 -7.93 16.70 -9.81
N THR A 244 -8.28 15.49 -10.22
CA THR A 244 -9.44 15.21 -11.07
C THR A 244 -10.53 14.46 -10.31
N LEU A 245 -10.26 13.24 -9.84
CA LEU A 245 -11.23 12.36 -9.20
C LEU A 245 -11.48 12.70 -7.73
N HIS A 246 -10.44 13.18 -7.02
CA HIS A 246 -10.49 13.39 -5.57
C HIS A 246 -10.49 14.87 -5.17
N LYS A 247 -10.65 15.78 -6.14
CA LYS A 247 -10.52 17.24 -5.93
C LYS A 247 -11.40 17.80 -4.80
N GLU A 248 -12.60 17.24 -4.63
CA GLU A 248 -13.57 17.71 -3.64
C GLU A 248 -13.17 17.39 -2.19
N HIS A 249 -12.24 16.46 -2.03
CA HIS A 249 -11.68 16.11 -0.73
C HIS A 249 -10.49 17.00 -0.32
N HIS A 250 -10.16 18.03 -1.12
CA HIS A 250 -9.03 18.93 -0.86
C HIS A 250 -9.47 20.38 -0.71
N LEU A 251 -8.83 21.08 0.23
CA LEU A 251 -8.96 22.55 0.30
C LEU A 251 -8.26 23.19 -0.92
N PRO A 252 -8.70 24.38 -1.38
CA PRO A 252 -8.11 25.04 -2.56
C PRO A 252 -6.58 25.16 -2.50
N LYS A 253 -6.02 25.52 -1.34
CA LYS A 253 -4.56 25.60 -1.15
C LYS A 253 -3.85 24.24 -1.29
N GLN A 254 -4.48 23.18 -0.82
CA GLN A 254 -3.97 21.81 -0.98
C GLN A 254 -4.05 21.38 -2.44
N LEU A 255 -5.19 21.61 -3.07
CA LEU A 255 -5.41 21.28 -4.48
C LEU A 255 -4.41 22.00 -5.39
N PHE A 256 -4.08 23.28 -5.13
CA PHE A 256 -3.04 23.98 -5.87
C PHE A 256 -1.66 23.35 -5.70
N ARG A 257 -1.28 22.93 -4.49
CA ARG A 257 -0.03 22.18 -4.25
C ARG A 257 0.00 20.84 -5.01
N LEU A 258 -1.14 20.17 -5.10
CA LEU A 258 -1.24 18.92 -5.87
C LEU A 258 -1.06 19.16 -7.37
N HIS A 259 -1.58 20.27 -7.92
CA HIS A 259 -1.31 20.68 -9.31
C HIS A 259 0.18 20.91 -9.57
N ILE A 260 0.89 21.58 -8.64
CA ILE A 260 2.35 21.74 -8.74
C ILE A 260 3.04 20.37 -8.79
N GLN A 261 2.64 19.42 -7.94
CA GLN A 261 3.23 18.07 -7.96
C GLN A 261 2.86 17.29 -9.23
N TYR A 262 1.61 17.39 -9.68
CA TYR A 262 1.19 16.80 -10.94
C TYR A 262 2.08 17.28 -12.09
N LEU A 263 2.21 18.57 -12.29
CA LEU A 263 3.03 19.15 -13.37
C LEU A 263 4.52 18.79 -13.23
N ARG A 264 5.06 18.80 -12.00
CA ARG A 264 6.44 18.37 -11.74
C ARG A 264 6.70 16.95 -12.27
N PHE A 265 5.83 16.00 -11.96
CA PHE A 265 6.00 14.61 -12.39
C PHE A 265 5.60 14.41 -13.85
N ALA A 266 4.63 15.16 -14.37
CA ALA A 266 4.28 15.17 -15.80
C ALA A 266 5.47 15.63 -16.68
N LEU A 267 6.24 16.63 -16.22
CA LEU A 267 7.49 17.03 -16.88
C LEU A 267 8.52 15.88 -16.84
N HIS A 268 8.65 15.20 -15.71
CA HIS A 268 9.51 14.03 -15.58
C HIS A 268 9.05 12.87 -16.48
N ALA A 269 7.75 12.61 -16.58
CA ALA A 269 7.15 11.58 -17.42
C ALA A 269 7.06 11.96 -18.91
N ARG A 270 7.45 13.20 -19.26
CA ARG A 270 7.36 13.76 -20.62
C ARG A 270 5.94 13.76 -21.19
N ILE A 271 4.94 14.00 -20.34
CA ILE A 271 3.56 14.13 -20.77
C ILE A 271 3.41 15.37 -21.67
N PRO A 272 2.74 15.29 -22.82
CA PRO A 272 2.49 16.44 -23.70
C PRO A 272 1.78 17.59 -22.99
N ILE A 273 2.09 18.84 -23.37
CA ILE A 273 1.54 20.04 -22.71
C ILE A 273 0.02 20.10 -22.78
N ASP A 274 -0.55 19.71 -23.92
CA ASP A 274 -2.01 19.75 -24.11
C ASP A 274 -2.72 18.75 -23.18
N GLU A 275 -2.14 17.55 -23.03
CA GLU A 275 -2.61 16.56 -22.07
C GLU A 275 -2.49 17.08 -20.62
N GLN A 276 -1.35 17.71 -20.26
CA GLN A 276 -1.20 18.33 -18.94
C GLN A 276 -2.30 19.36 -18.65
N LYS A 277 -2.66 20.18 -19.65
CA LYS A 277 -3.72 21.20 -19.52
C LYS A 277 -5.11 20.60 -19.36
N CYS A 278 -5.39 19.50 -20.07
CA CYS A 278 -6.69 18.80 -19.97
C CYS A 278 -6.97 18.26 -18.58
N HIS A 279 -5.95 17.82 -17.86
CA HIS A 279 -6.11 17.27 -16.51
C HIS A 279 -6.15 18.33 -15.41
N CYS A 280 -5.84 19.59 -15.69
CA CYS A 280 -5.94 20.64 -14.68
C CYS A 280 -7.42 21.01 -14.43
N TRP A 281 -7.81 21.07 -13.14
CA TRP A 281 -9.18 21.43 -12.72
C TRP A 281 -9.71 22.72 -13.38
N LYS A 282 -8.82 23.75 -13.46
CA LYS A 282 -9.08 24.97 -14.22
C LYS A 282 -7.84 25.28 -15.05
N ARG A 283 -8.03 25.58 -16.35
CA ARG A 283 -6.93 25.80 -17.29
C ARG A 283 -5.90 26.86 -16.84
N HIS A 284 -6.35 27.91 -16.15
CA HIS A 284 -5.44 28.95 -15.62
C HIS A 284 -4.53 28.43 -14.49
N TRP A 285 -4.93 27.38 -13.76
CA TRP A 285 -4.09 26.78 -12.72
C TRP A 285 -2.84 26.12 -13.32
N TRP A 286 -2.92 25.66 -14.56
CA TRP A 286 -1.74 25.17 -15.27
C TRP A 286 -0.67 26.25 -15.37
N TYR A 287 -1.05 27.48 -15.85
CA TYR A 287 -0.11 28.59 -15.98
C TYR A 287 0.45 29.07 -14.63
N MET A 288 -0.37 29.09 -13.59
CA MET A 288 0.04 29.52 -12.24
C MET A 288 0.97 28.51 -11.56
N ALA A 289 0.76 27.21 -11.75
CA ALA A 289 1.52 26.16 -11.10
C ALA A 289 2.82 25.81 -11.84
N LEU A 290 2.86 26.03 -13.18
CA LEU A 290 3.97 25.63 -14.02
C LEU A 290 5.34 26.21 -13.62
N PRO A 291 5.49 27.51 -13.28
CA PRO A 291 6.80 28.05 -12.90
C PRO A 291 7.38 27.33 -11.67
N LYS A 292 6.56 27.08 -10.65
CA LYS A 292 7.00 26.35 -9.45
C LYS A 292 7.29 24.89 -9.75
N ALA A 293 6.46 24.24 -10.58
CA ALA A 293 6.66 22.85 -11.00
C ALA A 293 7.97 22.69 -11.77
N THR A 294 8.27 23.60 -12.71
CA THR A 294 9.51 23.61 -13.48
C THR A 294 10.73 23.83 -12.58
N SER A 295 10.66 24.76 -11.63
CA SER A 295 11.73 24.95 -10.64
C SER A 295 12.03 23.66 -9.86
N LEU A 296 10.98 22.96 -9.39
CA LEU A 296 11.15 21.69 -8.69
C LEU A 296 11.69 20.58 -9.59
N TYR A 297 11.25 20.52 -10.83
CA TYR A 297 11.77 19.59 -11.85
C TYR A 297 13.27 19.79 -12.09
N ILE A 298 13.72 21.05 -12.27
CA ILE A 298 15.14 21.37 -12.46
C ILE A 298 15.95 20.97 -11.21
N LEU A 299 15.44 21.28 -10.02
CA LEU A 299 16.09 20.89 -8.77
C LEU A 299 16.21 19.37 -8.62
N ASP A 300 15.22 18.61 -9.08
CA ASP A 300 15.30 17.14 -9.09
C ASP A 300 16.39 16.63 -10.03
N ILE A 301 16.51 17.22 -11.23
CA ILE A 301 17.56 16.85 -12.20
C ILE A 301 18.95 17.15 -11.62
N LEU A 302 19.15 18.34 -11.05
CA LEU A 302 20.41 18.71 -10.42
C LEU A 302 20.77 17.77 -9.26
N LYS A 303 19.79 17.48 -8.40
CA LYS A 303 19.97 16.56 -7.26
C LYS A 303 20.28 15.13 -7.71
N ALA A 304 19.62 14.65 -8.77
CA ALA A 304 19.89 13.33 -9.34
C ALA A 304 21.31 13.27 -9.92
N LYS A 305 21.74 14.32 -10.66
CA LYS A 305 23.10 14.42 -11.20
C LYS A 305 24.16 14.39 -10.09
N LEU A 306 23.98 15.18 -9.04
CA LEU A 306 24.89 15.22 -7.87
C LEU A 306 24.99 13.87 -7.15
N ARG A 307 23.94 13.07 -7.17
CA ARG A 307 23.90 11.74 -6.53
C ARG A 307 24.25 10.59 -7.46
N GLY A 308 24.62 10.86 -8.72
CA GLY A 308 24.89 9.82 -9.72
C GLY A 308 23.69 8.95 -10.08
N ILE A 309 22.46 9.43 -9.83
CA ILE A 309 21.25 8.66 -10.09
C ILE A 309 20.88 8.80 -11.57
N ARG A 310 20.84 7.67 -12.27
CA ARG A 310 20.34 7.57 -13.66
C ARG A 310 18.91 7.04 -13.66
N ARG A 311 18.13 7.44 -14.66
CA ARG A 311 16.81 6.87 -14.95
C ARG A 311 16.91 5.54 -15.67
#